data_6b6a0ba27ea30310c3f4577b8d7c56ce
#
_entry.id   6b6a0ba27ea30310c3f4577b8d7c56ce
#
_cell.length_a   1.000
_cell.length_b   1.000
_cell.length_c   1.000
_cell.angle_alpha   90.00
_cell.angle_beta   90.00
_cell.angle_gamma   90.00
#
_symmetry.space_group_name_H-M   'P 1'
#
loop_
_entity.id
_entity.type
_entity.pdbx_description
1 polymer ?
#
loop_
_entity_poly.entity_id
_entity_poly.type
_entity_poly.pdbx_seq_one_letter_code
_entity_poly.pdbx_strand_id
1 'polypeptide(L)'
;SRAKDLGFIPASESASQATIDVACSKVINADGTYPTTATMQLLRGTIFQTVYDGTNYNYVVTSTVRPSQNGTTYNYTDVNLVQGTYATDTFVFDTQQANPKFVLSNARVDKSLTAVTVASGGITSTYALSTNISAITTNSRVYYTQENEEGFIEIYFGDGVLGASLKDGDTINVTYVVVDTEHADGANQFSMVGTIAGFSDIRTTRVVASTGGAEKESIDSIKFKATK
;
A
#
# COMPACT_ATOMS: atom_id res chain seq x y z
N SER A 1 -23.77 2.93 -14.59
CA SER A 1 -24.88 2.27 -13.84
C SER A 1 -25.69 3.37 -13.14
N ARG A 2 -27.00 3.20 -12.99
CA ARG A 2 -27.91 4.21 -12.38
C ARG A 2 -27.47 4.73 -11.00
N ALA A 3 -26.71 3.95 -10.21
CA ALA A 3 -26.21 4.37 -8.91
C ALA A 3 -25.12 5.48 -9.03
N LYS A 4 -24.26 5.43 -10.05
CA LYS A 4 -23.27 6.49 -10.35
C LYS A 4 -23.97 7.77 -10.78
N ASP A 5 -25.07 7.66 -11.53
CA ASP A 5 -25.85 8.81 -12.00
C ASP A 5 -26.58 9.54 -10.84
N LEU A 6 -26.78 8.85 -9.72
CA LEU A 6 -27.36 9.39 -8.48
C LEU A 6 -26.29 9.93 -7.50
N GLY A 7 -25.01 9.99 -7.90
CA GLY A 7 -23.91 10.48 -7.07
C GLY A 7 -23.49 9.53 -5.95
N PHE A 8 -23.93 8.27 -5.98
CA PHE A 8 -23.53 7.27 -5.00
C PHE A 8 -22.13 6.73 -5.31
N ILE A 9 -21.20 6.90 -4.38
CA ILE A 9 -19.84 6.36 -4.46
C ILE A 9 -19.80 5.10 -3.60
N PRO A 10 -19.65 3.90 -4.21
CA PRO A 10 -19.52 2.65 -3.46
C PRO A 10 -18.30 2.68 -2.54
N ALA A 11 -18.42 2.12 -1.34
CA ALA A 11 -17.26 1.91 -0.48
C ALA A 11 -16.27 0.95 -1.16
N SER A 12 -15.01 1.39 -1.26
CA SER A 12 -13.92 0.57 -1.77
C SER A 12 -13.43 -0.39 -0.69
N GLU A 13 -12.74 -1.45 -1.11
CA GLU A 13 -12.01 -2.33 -0.21
C GLU A 13 -11.01 -1.53 0.62
N SER A 14 -10.92 -1.80 1.91
CA SER A 14 -9.92 -1.24 2.80
C SER A 14 -9.26 -2.34 3.64
N ALA A 15 -7.94 -2.26 3.78
CA ALA A 15 -7.18 -3.19 4.58
C ALA A 15 -7.28 -2.85 6.08
N SER A 16 -7.30 -3.88 6.93
CA SER A 16 -7.14 -3.71 8.37
C SER A 16 -5.77 -3.14 8.70
N GLN A 17 -5.68 -2.21 9.64
CA GLN A 17 -4.45 -1.51 10.00
C GLN A 17 -4.15 -1.66 11.49
N ALA A 18 -2.88 -1.83 11.82
CA ALA A 18 -2.38 -1.88 13.19
C ALA A 18 -1.16 -0.97 13.35
N THR A 19 -0.87 -0.55 14.56
CA THR A 19 0.37 0.17 14.89
C THR A 19 1.09 -0.57 16.01
N ILE A 20 2.39 -0.83 15.83
CA ILE A 20 3.21 -1.56 16.80
C ILE A 20 4.50 -0.82 17.12
N ASP A 21 5.05 -1.08 18.28
CA ASP A 21 6.45 -0.80 18.59
C ASP A 21 7.24 -2.10 18.56
N VAL A 22 8.45 -2.06 18.02
CA VAL A 22 9.34 -3.22 17.86
C VAL A 22 10.67 -2.96 18.50
N ALA A 23 11.24 -3.97 19.13
CA ALA A 23 12.62 -3.94 19.63
C ALA A 23 13.42 -5.09 19.01
N CYS A 24 14.60 -4.78 18.46
CA CYS A 24 15.60 -5.76 18.05
C CYS A 24 16.76 -5.70 19.05
N SER A 25 16.97 -6.78 19.77
CA SER A 25 17.95 -6.86 20.89
C SER A 25 19.16 -7.71 20.53
N LYS A 26 20.21 -7.64 21.36
CA LYS A 26 21.48 -8.37 21.17
C LYS A 26 22.16 -8.05 19.83
N VAL A 27 21.96 -6.84 19.36
CA VAL A 27 22.55 -6.36 18.10
C VAL A 27 23.98 -5.94 18.33
N ILE A 28 24.92 -6.78 17.91
CA ILE A 28 26.35 -6.54 17.98
C ILE A 28 27.03 -7.27 16.81
N ASN A 29 27.91 -6.60 16.10
CA ASN A 29 28.71 -7.20 15.03
C ASN A 29 29.77 -8.16 15.60
N ALA A 30 30.29 -9.05 14.76
CA ALA A 30 31.32 -10.01 15.16
C ALA A 30 32.64 -9.35 15.68
N ASP A 31 32.92 -8.11 15.26
CA ASP A 31 34.04 -7.31 15.71
C ASP A 31 33.76 -6.50 17.01
N GLY A 32 32.58 -6.68 17.62
CA GLY A 32 32.16 -5.99 18.83
C GLY A 32 31.61 -4.59 18.63
N THR A 33 31.50 -4.12 17.39
CA THR A 33 30.89 -2.82 17.04
C THR A 33 29.37 -2.89 16.95
N TYR A 34 28.71 -1.74 16.92
CA TYR A 34 27.27 -1.64 16.71
C TYR A 34 26.96 -1.23 15.26
N PRO A 35 26.01 -1.88 14.58
CA PRO A 35 25.51 -1.39 13.29
C PRO A 35 24.97 0.04 13.40
N THR A 36 25.04 0.80 12.32
CA THR A 36 24.40 2.13 12.30
C THR A 36 22.89 2.03 12.27
N THR A 37 22.19 3.07 12.72
CA THR A 37 20.72 3.12 12.59
C THR A 37 20.24 3.11 11.14
N ALA A 38 21.09 3.53 10.19
CA ALA A 38 20.81 3.44 8.77
C ALA A 38 20.88 1.99 8.24
N THR A 39 21.76 1.16 8.81
CA THR A 39 21.84 -0.28 8.50
C THR A 39 20.65 -1.04 9.12
N MET A 40 20.24 -0.64 10.32
CA MET A 40 19.19 -1.28 11.11
C MET A 40 17.78 -0.76 10.78
N GLN A 41 17.53 -0.26 9.59
CA GLN A 41 16.19 0.18 9.20
C GLN A 41 15.21 -0.99 9.10
N LEU A 42 14.01 -0.81 9.65
CA LEU A 42 12.87 -1.68 9.36
C LEU A 42 12.25 -1.21 8.03
N LEU A 43 12.44 -1.99 7.00
CA LEU A 43 12.10 -1.57 5.64
C LEU A 43 10.59 -1.66 5.36
N ARG A 44 10.08 -0.76 4.51
CA ARG A 44 8.77 -0.91 3.90
C ARG A 44 8.67 -2.28 3.23
N GLY A 45 7.52 -2.96 3.39
CA GLY A 45 7.29 -4.30 2.85
C GLY A 45 7.75 -5.43 3.76
N THR A 46 8.42 -5.14 4.88
CA THR A 46 8.71 -6.17 5.90
C THR A 46 7.41 -6.79 6.38
N ILE A 47 7.37 -8.13 6.47
CA ILE A 47 6.18 -8.90 6.80
C ILE A 47 6.15 -9.19 8.30
N PHE A 48 5.01 -8.93 8.90
CA PHE A 48 4.60 -9.44 10.20
C PHE A 48 3.45 -10.42 10.02
N GLN A 49 3.36 -11.40 10.89
CA GLN A 49 2.26 -12.37 10.90
C GLN A 49 1.50 -12.30 12.22
N THR A 50 0.20 -12.55 12.14
CA THR A 50 -0.68 -12.74 13.28
C THR A 50 -1.56 -13.96 13.06
N VAL A 51 -1.95 -14.62 14.14
CA VAL A 51 -3.03 -15.61 14.14
C VAL A 51 -4.24 -14.94 14.77
N TYR A 52 -5.31 -14.83 14.01
CA TYR A 52 -6.56 -14.27 14.48
C TYR A 52 -7.70 -15.21 14.10
N ASP A 53 -8.53 -15.57 15.07
CA ASP A 53 -9.63 -16.54 14.93
C ASP A 53 -9.20 -17.85 14.22
N GLY A 54 -8.00 -18.34 14.56
CA GLY A 54 -7.45 -19.58 14.01
C GLY A 54 -6.84 -19.49 12.61
N THR A 55 -6.90 -18.31 11.97
CA THR A 55 -6.34 -18.06 10.64
C THR A 55 -5.07 -17.22 10.72
N ASN A 56 -4.08 -17.54 9.87
CA ASN A 56 -2.86 -16.76 9.73
C ASN A 56 -3.06 -15.62 8.73
N TYR A 57 -2.71 -14.40 9.15
CA TYR A 57 -2.75 -13.21 8.31
C TYR A 57 -1.37 -12.57 8.22
N ASN A 58 -1.07 -12.06 7.02
CA ASN A 58 0.12 -11.25 6.78
C ASN A 58 -0.21 -9.76 6.92
N TYR A 59 0.71 -9.05 7.52
CA TYR A 59 0.71 -7.59 7.61
C TYR A 59 2.03 -7.06 7.07
N VAL A 60 2.00 -5.98 6.34
CA VAL A 60 3.19 -5.36 5.77
C VAL A 60 3.45 -3.99 6.37
N VAL A 61 4.72 -3.69 6.59
CA VAL A 61 5.18 -2.35 7.02
C VAL A 61 4.96 -1.37 5.86
N THR A 62 4.26 -0.27 6.11
CA THR A 62 3.86 0.69 5.08
C THR A 62 4.94 1.71 4.72
N SER A 63 5.85 1.99 5.64
CA SER A 63 6.95 2.93 5.46
C SER A 63 8.21 2.45 6.18
N THR A 64 9.39 2.76 5.62
CA THR A 64 10.66 2.44 6.27
C THR A 64 10.82 3.25 7.55
N VAL A 65 11.10 2.57 8.66
CA VAL A 65 11.29 3.18 9.99
C VAL A 65 12.74 3.08 10.41
N ARG A 66 13.32 4.22 10.83
CA ARG A 66 14.64 4.26 11.45
C ARG A 66 14.51 4.01 12.95
N PRO A 67 15.36 3.17 13.54
CA PRO A 67 15.32 2.92 14.97
C PRO A 67 16.01 4.04 15.77
N SER A 68 15.66 4.13 17.03
CA SER A 68 16.55 4.69 18.08
C SER A 68 17.40 3.57 18.66
N GLN A 69 18.68 3.87 18.96
CA GLN A 69 19.61 2.89 19.53
C GLN A 69 19.80 3.14 21.03
N ASN A 70 19.77 2.05 21.79
CA ASN A 70 20.15 2.05 23.22
C ASN A 70 21.01 0.81 23.49
N GLY A 71 22.34 0.99 23.51
CA GLY A 71 23.29 -0.11 23.60
C GLY A 71 23.12 -1.11 22.47
N THR A 72 22.85 -2.38 22.82
CA THR A 72 22.61 -3.48 21.88
C THR A 72 21.16 -3.59 21.43
N THR A 73 20.29 -2.65 21.80
CA THR A 73 18.86 -2.68 21.45
C THR A 73 18.50 -1.53 20.52
N TYR A 74 17.80 -1.86 19.45
CA TYR A 74 17.27 -0.93 18.47
C TYR A 74 15.75 -0.93 18.56
N ASN A 75 15.17 0.25 18.84
CA ASN A 75 13.73 0.42 19.07
C ASN A 75 13.10 1.17 17.91
N TYR A 76 12.01 0.63 17.40
CA TYR A 76 11.19 1.18 16.33
C TYR A 76 9.83 1.52 16.91
N THR A 77 9.45 2.78 16.83
CA THR A 77 8.18 3.29 17.38
C THR A 77 7.20 3.60 16.26
N ASP A 78 5.91 3.42 16.57
CA ASP A 78 4.80 3.74 15.69
C ASP A 78 4.93 3.12 14.29
N VAL A 79 5.33 1.85 14.24
CA VAL A 79 5.40 1.07 13.00
C VAL A 79 4.00 0.76 12.52
N ASN A 80 3.60 1.34 11.39
CA ASN A 80 2.29 1.11 10.80
C ASN A 80 2.30 -0.16 9.95
N LEU A 81 1.37 -1.05 10.25
CA LEU A 81 1.13 -2.32 9.59
C LEU A 81 -0.22 -2.29 8.86
N VAL A 82 -0.27 -2.90 7.70
CA VAL A 82 -1.49 -3.07 6.92
C VAL A 82 -1.63 -4.54 6.54
N GLN A 83 -2.82 -5.09 6.74
CA GLN A 83 -3.15 -6.46 6.38
C GLN A 83 -3.07 -6.66 4.86
N GLY A 84 -2.37 -7.70 4.42
CA GLY A 84 -2.18 -8.07 3.03
C GLY A 84 -0.72 -8.18 2.63
N THR A 85 -0.48 -8.18 1.33
CA THR A 85 0.86 -8.28 0.73
C THR A 85 1.03 -7.25 -0.38
N TYR A 86 2.26 -6.77 -0.58
CA TYR A 86 2.56 -5.89 -1.72
C TYR A 86 2.62 -6.67 -3.02
N ALA A 87 1.98 -6.12 -4.04
CA ALA A 87 2.14 -6.50 -5.44
C ALA A 87 2.59 -5.30 -6.27
N THR A 88 3.22 -5.57 -7.41
CA THR A 88 3.63 -4.53 -8.36
C THR A 88 3.28 -4.96 -9.76
N ASP A 89 2.52 -4.15 -10.45
CA ASP A 89 2.27 -4.28 -11.88
C ASP A 89 3.11 -3.25 -12.66
N THR A 90 3.66 -3.69 -13.78
CA THR A 90 4.47 -2.84 -14.65
C THR A 90 3.84 -2.77 -16.03
N PHE A 91 3.69 -1.55 -16.54
CA PHE A 91 3.13 -1.28 -17.84
C PHE A 91 4.11 -0.42 -18.65
N VAL A 92 4.02 -0.51 -19.97
CA VAL A 92 4.73 0.39 -20.89
C VAL A 92 3.67 1.17 -21.66
N PHE A 93 3.82 2.51 -21.67
CA PHE A 93 2.92 3.36 -22.43
C PHE A 93 3.28 3.32 -23.92
N ASP A 94 2.28 3.05 -24.75
CA ASP A 94 2.40 3.00 -26.20
C ASP A 94 1.39 3.97 -26.82
N THR A 95 1.89 5.01 -27.49
CA THR A 95 1.06 6.02 -28.18
C THR A 95 0.29 5.47 -29.37
N GLN A 96 0.63 4.28 -29.88
CA GLN A 96 -0.12 3.62 -30.95
C GLN A 96 -1.39 2.95 -30.45
N GLN A 97 -1.52 2.73 -29.14
CA GLN A 97 -2.74 2.19 -28.56
C GLN A 97 -3.79 3.29 -28.40
N ALA A 98 -4.93 3.10 -29.03
CA ALA A 98 -6.09 3.95 -28.79
C ALA A 98 -6.67 3.65 -27.41
N ASN A 99 -6.65 4.64 -26.50
CA ASN A 99 -7.13 4.55 -25.10
C ASN A 99 -6.42 3.44 -24.29
N PRO A 100 -5.11 3.59 -23.99
CA PRO A 100 -4.39 2.62 -23.19
C PRO A 100 -5.00 2.51 -21.78
N LYS A 101 -5.27 1.28 -21.36
CA LYS A 101 -5.83 0.97 -20.05
C LYS A 101 -4.77 0.25 -19.21
N PHE A 102 -4.52 0.74 -18.01
CA PHE A 102 -3.59 0.13 -17.07
C PHE A 102 -4.41 -0.54 -15.96
N VAL A 103 -4.81 -1.78 -16.21
CA VAL A 103 -5.65 -2.56 -15.31
C VAL A 103 -4.77 -3.35 -14.36
N LEU A 104 -4.98 -3.17 -13.05
CA LEU A 104 -4.24 -3.94 -12.04
C LEU A 104 -4.64 -5.41 -12.09
N SER A 105 -3.67 -6.30 -11.90
CA SER A 105 -3.87 -7.75 -12.01
C SER A 105 -4.65 -8.36 -10.83
N ASN A 106 -4.84 -7.61 -9.75
CA ASN A 106 -5.62 -8.04 -8.59
C ASN A 106 -6.87 -7.18 -8.41
N ALA A 107 -7.99 -7.82 -8.05
CA ALA A 107 -9.26 -7.14 -7.82
C ALA A 107 -9.38 -6.57 -6.40
N ARG A 108 -8.68 -7.18 -5.42
CA ARG A 108 -8.74 -6.80 -4.00
C ARG A 108 -7.62 -5.83 -3.66
N VAL A 109 -7.80 -4.57 -4.02
CA VAL A 109 -6.79 -3.52 -3.85
C VAL A 109 -7.34 -2.41 -2.96
N ASP A 110 -6.59 -2.07 -1.91
CA ASP A 110 -6.82 -0.83 -1.18
C ASP A 110 -6.21 0.34 -1.97
N LYS A 111 -7.09 1.16 -2.56
CA LYS A 111 -6.68 2.30 -3.41
C LYS A 111 -5.86 3.34 -2.65
N SER A 112 -6.08 3.48 -1.35
CA SER A 112 -5.37 4.46 -0.52
C SER A 112 -3.89 4.11 -0.33
N LEU A 113 -3.53 2.85 -0.55
CA LEU A 113 -2.18 2.30 -0.38
C LEU A 113 -1.45 2.07 -1.71
N THR A 114 -1.99 2.61 -2.80
CA THR A 114 -1.40 2.50 -4.14
C THR A 114 -0.34 3.59 -4.33
N ALA A 115 0.83 3.19 -4.81
CA ALA A 115 1.92 4.08 -5.18
C ALA A 115 2.26 3.90 -6.66
N VAL A 116 2.32 5.01 -7.39
CA VAL A 116 2.60 5.01 -8.83
C VAL A 116 3.88 5.76 -9.11
N THR A 117 4.79 5.14 -9.87
CA THR A 117 5.98 5.79 -10.40
C THR A 117 6.04 5.62 -11.91
N VAL A 118 6.55 6.63 -12.59
CA VAL A 118 6.76 6.63 -14.05
C VAL A 118 8.22 6.91 -14.34
N ALA A 119 8.86 6.00 -15.06
CA ALA A 119 10.21 6.18 -15.58
C ALA A 119 10.13 6.66 -17.03
N SER A 120 10.64 7.86 -17.29
CA SER A 120 10.67 8.53 -18.58
C SER A 120 12.08 9.05 -18.86
N GLY A 121 12.71 8.61 -19.97
CA GLY A 121 14.05 9.07 -20.33
C GLY A 121 15.12 8.86 -19.26
N GLY A 122 15.05 7.78 -18.48
CA GLY A 122 15.97 7.46 -17.40
C GLY A 122 15.67 8.17 -16.06
N ILE A 123 14.64 8.99 -15.99
CA ILE A 123 14.22 9.70 -14.76
C ILE A 123 12.94 9.05 -14.23
N THR A 124 12.97 8.60 -12.98
CA THR A 124 11.76 8.08 -12.29
C THR A 124 11.11 9.18 -11.49
N SER A 125 9.81 9.36 -11.68
CA SER A 125 8.99 10.34 -10.99
C SER A 125 7.82 9.68 -10.28
N THR A 126 7.50 10.15 -9.06
CA THR A 126 6.31 9.70 -8.33
C THR A 126 5.10 10.51 -8.78
N TYR A 127 3.98 9.82 -8.97
CA TYR A 127 2.67 10.39 -9.28
C TYR A 127 1.75 10.28 -8.07
N ALA A 128 0.94 11.29 -7.83
CA ALA A 128 -0.01 11.33 -6.73
C ALA A 128 -1.42 10.98 -7.20
N LEU A 129 -2.18 10.26 -6.35
CA LEU A 129 -3.60 10.01 -6.61
C LEU A 129 -4.35 11.35 -6.55
N SER A 130 -5.03 11.69 -7.63
CA SER A 130 -5.87 12.89 -7.67
C SER A 130 -7.26 12.60 -7.13
N THR A 131 -7.63 13.36 -6.11
CA THR A 131 -8.98 13.36 -5.53
C THR A 131 -9.72 14.69 -5.80
N ASN A 132 -9.00 15.72 -6.28
CA ASN A 132 -9.56 17.05 -6.56
C ASN A 132 -9.00 17.61 -7.87
N ILE A 133 -9.87 17.81 -8.84
CA ILE A 133 -9.53 18.31 -10.18
C ILE A 133 -9.18 19.80 -10.18
N SER A 134 -9.68 20.57 -9.23
CA SER A 134 -9.59 22.05 -9.24
C SER A 134 -8.17 22.61 -9.08
N ALA A 135 -7.24 21.82 -8.54
CA ALA A 135 -5.85 22.23 -8.29
C ALA A 135 -4.84 21.65 -9.30
N ILE A 136 -5.32 20.93 -10.32
CA ILE A 136 -4.46 20.24 -11.28
C ILE A 136 -4.07 21.19 -12.41
N THR A 137 -2.77 21.21 -12.70
CA THR A 137 -2.18 21.94 -13.84
C THR A 137 -1.68 20.96 -14.89
N THR A 138 -1.32 21.44 -16.07
CA THR A 138 -0.76 20.67 -17.18
C THR A 138 0.49 19.86 -16.81
N ASN A 139 1.25 20.29 -15.78
CA ASN A 139 2.48 19.67 -15.34
C ASN A 139 2.33 18.83 -14.06
N SER A 140 1.12 18.76 -13.49
CA SER A 140 0.86 17.99 -12.27
C SER A 140 1.05 16.50 -12.53
N ARG A 141 1.93 15.87 -11.77
CA ARG A 141 2.17 14.42 -11.83
C ARG A 141 1.11 13.71 -11.00
N VAL A 142 -0.02 13.47 -11.64
CA VAL A 142 -1.19 12.86 -11.01
C VAL A 142 -1.67 11.65 -11.80
N TYR A 143 -2.29 10.71 -11.10
CA TYR A 143 -3.04 9.62 -11.69
C TYR A 143 -4.44 9.58 -11.11
N TYR A 144 -5.32 8.91 -11.82
CA TYR A 144 -6.72 8.70 -11.44
C TYR A 144 -6.98 7.20 -11.39
N THR A 145 -7.95 6.80 -10.58
CA THR A 145 -8.38 5.41 -10.49
C THR A 145 -9.86 5.29 -10.83
N GLN A 146 -10.19 4.27 -11.58
CA GLN A 146 -11.56 3.86 -11.84
C GLN A 146 -11.66 2.35 -11.62
N GLU A 147 -12.80 1.88 -11.19
CA GLU A 147 -13.11 0.47 -11.18
C GLU A 147 -13.84 0.11 -12.45
N ASN A 148 -13.38 -0.95 -13.14
CA ASN A 148 -14.04 -1.47 -14.34
C ASN A 148 -15.27 -2.35 -13.98
N GLU A 149 -15.97 -2.86 -14.99
CA GLU A 149 -17.17 -3.68 -14.80
C GLU A 149 -16.87 -5.04 -14.15
N GLU A 150 -15.63 -5.53 -14.28
CA GLU A 150 -15.16 -6.79 -13.71
C GLU A 150 -14.66 -6.62 -12.25
N GLY A 151 -14.60 -5.39 -11.75
CA GLY A 151 -14.20 -5.08 -10.38
C GLY A 151 -12.71 -4.82 -10.19
N PHE A 152 -11.93 -4.76 -11.28
CA PHE A 152 -10.51 -4.41 -11.22
C PHE A 152 -10.30 -2.90 -11.25
N ILE A 153 -9.21 -2.46 -10.64
CA ILE A 153 -8.80 -1.05 -10.66
C ILE A 153 -8.09 -0.76 -11.97
N GLU A 154 -8.56 0.25 -12.69
CA GLU A 154 -7.88 0.86 -13.83
C GLU A 154 -7.20 2.15 -13.39
N ILE A 155 -5.95 2.35 -13.81
CA ILE A 155 -5.16 3.56 -13.59
C ILE A 155 -5.20 4.41 -14.88
N TYR A 156 -5.40 5.72 -14.71
CA TYR A 156 -5.39 6.69 -15.79
C TYR A 156 -4.42 7.82 -15.47
N PHE A 157 -3.90 8.45 -16.50
CA PHE A 157 -3.01 9.60 -16.39
C PHE A 157 -3.59 10.84 -17.05
N GLY A 158 -2.98 11.99 -16.80
CA GLY A 158 -3.34 13.22 -17.44
C GLY A 158 -3.10 13.20 -18.96
N ASP A 159 -3.81 14.07 -19.66
CA ASP A 159 -3.77 14.24 -21.12
C ASP A 159 -2.92 15.47 -21.56
N GLY A 160 -2.22 16.11 -20.60
CA GLY A 160 -1.50 17.36 -20.83
C GLY A 160 -2.34 18.62 -20.64
N VAL A 161 -3.63 18.46 -20.31
CA VAL A 161 -4.55 19.55 -19.88
C VAL A 161 -4.86 19.40 -18.40
N LEU A 162 -5.33 18.23 -18.00
CA LEU A 162 -5.58 17.83 -16.62
C LEU A 162 -4.51 16.85 -16.15
N GLY A 163 -3.33 17.37 -15.81
CA GLY A 163 -2.17 16.59 -15.40
C GLY A 163 -1.18 16.33 -16.55
N ALA A 164 0.04 15.95 -16.19
CA ALA A 164 1.10 15.61 -17.13
C ALA A 164 0.73 14.38 -17.96
N SER A 165 0.90 14.47 -19.29
CA SER A 165 0.74 13.32 -20.19
C SER A 165 1.96 12.40 -20.14
N LEU A 166 1.73 11.14 -20.39
CA LEU A 166 2.79 10.15 -20.60
C LEU A 166 3.43 10.31 -21.99
N LYS A 167 4.66 9.82 -22.13
CA LYS A 167 5.38 9.75 -23.39
C LYS A 167 5.52 8.30 -23.85
N ASP A 168 5.66 8.12 -25.14
CA ASP A 168 5.90 6.81 -25.72
C ASP A 168 7.12 6.12 -25.09
N GLY A 169 6.97 4.86 -24.70
CA GLY A 169 7.98 4.09 -24.02
C GLY A 169 8.13 4.36 -22.51
N ASP A 170 7.33 5.25 -21.92
CA ASP A 170 7.35 5.45 -20.46
C ASP A 170 6.96 4.15 -19.75
N THR A 171 7.75 3.80 -18.73
CA THR A 171 7.47 2.62 -17.89
C THR A 171 6.76 3.03 -16.62
N ILE A 172 5.58 2.46 -16.39
CA ILE A 172 4.71 2.73 -15.27
C ILE A 172 4.81 1.56 -14.29
N ASN A 173 5.21 1.82 -13.04
CA ASN A 173 5.19 0.82 -11.98
C ASN A 173 4.12 1.22 -10.96
N VAL A 174 3.19 0.32 -10.71
CA VAL A 174 2.10 0.48 -9.75
C VAL A 174 2.29 -0.52 -8.63
N THR A 175 2.66 -0.06 -7.45
CA THR A 175 2.80 -0.89 -6.25
C THR A 175 1.59 -0.66 -5.35
N TYR A 176 0.94 -1.72 -4.91
CA TYR A 176 -0.28 -1.69 -4.12
C TYR A 176 -0.34 -2.84 -3.14
N VAL A 177 -1.22 -2.75 -2.15
CA VAL A 177 -1.50 -3.83 -1.20
C VAL A 177 -2.68 -4.65 -1.72
N VAL A 178 -2.46 -5.96 -1.86
CA VAL A 178 -3.52 -6.94 -2.09
C VAL A 178 -4.07 -7.33 -0.73
N VAL A 179 -5.35 -7.04 -0.50
CA VAL A 179 -6.04 -7.28 0.77
C VAL A 179 -6.53 -8.72 0.84
N ASP A 180 -6.45 -9.34 2.01
CA ASP A 180 -6.97 -10.68 2.24
C ASP A 180 -8.51 -10.71 2.16
N THR A 181 -9.10 -11.90 1.95
CA THR A 181 -10.55 -12.08 1.82
C THR A 181 -11.29 -11.80 3.12
N GLU A 182 -10.64 -12.07 4.25
CA GLU A 182 -11.17 -11.85 5.58
C GLU A 182 -10.32 -10.81 6.31
N HIS A 183 -10.94 -10.02 7.17
CA HIS A 183 -10.28 -8.97 7.92
C HIS A 183 -9.97 -9.44 9.34
N ALA A 184 -8.73 -9.21 9.76
CA ALA A 184 -8.28 -9.54 11.11
C ALA A 184 -8.43 -8.34 12.07
N ASP A 185 -9.59 -7.67 12.04
CA ASP A 185 -9.88 -6.58 12.97
C ASP A 185 -9.96 -7.11 14.40
N GLY A 186 -9.17 -6.50 15.29
CA GLY A 186 -8.98 -6.97 16.66
C GLY A 186 -7.69 -7.77 16.87
N ALA A 187 -6.96 -8.15 15.83
CA ALA A 187 -5.65 -8.78 15.97
C ALA A 187 -4.70 -7.88 16.76
N ASN A 188 -4.03 -8.45 17.77
CA ASN A 188 -3.23 -7.71 18.73
C ASN A 188 -1.90 -8.39 19.09
N GLN A 189 -1.51 -9.42 18.36
CA GLN A 189 -0.24 -10.12 18.50
C GLN A 189 0.42 -10.26 17.14
N PHE A 190 1.60 -9.67 16.99
CA PHE A 190 2.32 -9.66 15.72
C PHE A 190 3.74 -10.17 15.90
N SER A 191 4.19 -11.04 15.01
CA SER A 191 5.55 -11.57 14.98
C SER A 191 6.16 -11.26 13.62
N MET A 192 7.37 -10.71 13.61
CA MET A 192 8.09 -10.43 12.38
C MET A 192 8.53 -11.73 11.69
N VAL A 193 8.42 -11.76 10.37
CA VAL A 193 8.99 -12.83 9.54
C VAL A 193 10.37 -12.40 9.06
N GLY A 194 11.41 -13.20 9.40
CA GLY A 194 12.78 -12.94 8.99
C GLY A 194 13.61 -12.17 10.02
N THR A 195 14.53 -11.34 9.53
CA THR A 195 15.54 -10.65 10.35
C THR A 195 15.64 -9.17 9.96
N ILE A 196 16.15 -8.34 10.89
CA ILE A 196 16.56 -6.97 10.59
C ILE A 196 18.09 -6.96 10.47
N ALA A 197 18.60 -6.71 9.28
CA ALA A 197 20.05 -6.71 8.98
C ALA A 197 20.80 -7.97 9.48
N GLY A 198 20.11 -9.14 9.48
CA GLY A 198 20.67 -10.41 9.94
C GLY A 198 20.42 -10.73 11.43
N PHE A 199 19.88 -9.80 12.21
CA PHE A 199 19.56 -10.02 13.62
C PHE A 199 18.13 -10.51 13.81
N SER A 200 17.93 -11.52 14.69
CA SER A 200 16.66 -12.23 14.85
C SER A 200 16.01 -12.10 16.23
N ASP A 201 16.68 -11.47 17.22
CA ASP A 201 16.05 -11.24 18.54
C ASP A 201 15.10 -10.05 18.49
N ILE A 202 13.94 -10.26 17.83
CA ILE A 202 12.95 -9.24 17.52
C ILE A 202 11.70 -9.49 18.33
N ARG A 203 11.18 -8.43 18.98
CA ARG A 203 9.96 -8.48 19.80
C ARG A 203 9.07 -7.29 19.52
N THR A 204 7.77 -7.55 19.48
CA THR A 204 6.75 -6.51 19.51
C THR A 204 6.55 -6.08 20.97
N THR A 205 6.69 -4.78 21.26
CA THR A 205 6.69 -4.25 22.64
C THR A 205 5.42 -3.48 22.99
N ARG A 206 4.71 -2.94 22.00
CA ARG A 206 3.41 -2.30 22.12
C ARG A 206 2.58 -2.64 20.90
N VAL A 207 1.27 -2.77 21.07
CA VAL A 207 0.35 -3.02 19.95
C VAL A 207 -0.90 -2.18 20.14
N VAL A 208 -1.24 -1.42 19.10
CA VAL A 208 -2.59 -0.93 18.86
C VAL A 208 -3.26 -1.96 17.96
N ALA A 209 -4.33 -2.56 18.46
CA ALA A 209 -5.03 -3.63 17.77
C ALA A 209 -5.48 -3.24 16.36
N SER A 210 -5.53 -4.20 15.47
CA SER A 210 -5.93 -4.01 14.09
C SER A 210 -7.39 -3.57 13.98
N THR A 211 -7.65 -2.60 13.12
CA THR A 211 -9.01 -2.06 12.84
C THR A 211 -9.10 -1.53 11.42
N GLY A 212 -10.33 -1.30 10.94
CA GLY A 212 -10.61 -0.56 9.72
C GLY A 212 -10.65 -1.40 8.45
N GLY A 213 -10.59 -2.73 8.60
CA GLY A 213 -10.84 -3.64 7.49
C GLY A 213 -12.28 -3.54 7.00
N ALA A 214 -12.48 -3.42 5.71
CA ALA A 214 -13.81 -3.42 5.13
C ALA A 214 -13.80 -4.04 3.74
N GLU A 215 -14.77 -4.91 3.50
CA GLU A 215 -15.02 -5.43 2.17
C GLU A 215 -15.62 -4.35 1.27
N LYS A 216 -15.37 -4.52 -0.01
CA LYS A 216 -16.02 -3.73 -1.04
C LYS A 216 -17.54 -3.90 -0.96
N GLU A 217 -18.24 -2.80 -1.10
CA GLU A 217 -19.71 -2.80 -1.07
C GLU A 217 -20.30 -3.64 -2.22
N SER A 218 -21.17 -4.58 -1.91
CA SER A 218 -21.81 -5.43 -2.90
C SER A 218 -22.83 -4.64 -3.75
N ILE A 219 -23.03 -5.09 -4.99
CA ILE A 219 -24.02 -4.46 -5.92
C ILE A 219 -25.43 -4.45 -5.29
N ASP A 220 -25.79 -5.46 -4.50
CA ASP A 220 -27.10 -5.54 -3.86
C ASP A 220 -27.24 -4.56 -2.69
N SER A 221 -26.18 -4.33 -1.92
CA SER A 221 -26.12 -3.28 -0.91
C SER A 221 -26.27 -1.88 -1.53
N ILE A 222 -25.60 -1.66 -2.65
CA ILE A 222 -25.68 -0.40 -3.42
C ILE A 222 -27.11 -0.14 -3.91
N LYS A 223 -27.76 -1.17 -4.47
CA LYS A 223 -29.16 -1.06 -4.92
C LYS A 223 -30.11 -0.75 -3.77
N PHE A 224 -29.93 -1.39 -2.61
CA PHE A 224 -30.78 -1.15 -1.44
C PHE A 224 -30.64 0.28 -0.90
N LYS A 225 -29.45 0.83 -0.85
CA LYS A 225 -29.21 2.22 -0.42
C LYS A 225 -29.70 3.26 -1.42
N ALA A 226 -29.66 2.95 -2.73
CA ALA A 226 -30.11 3.85 -3.79
C ALA A 226 -31.64 3.93 -3.92
N THR A 227 -32.39 3.07 -3.23
CA THR A 227 -33.87 3.03 -3.24
C THR A 227 -34.53 3.68 -2.04
N LYS A 228 -33.75 4.23 -1.10
CA LYS A 228 -34.22 5.04 0.04
C LYS A 228 -34.00 6.52 -0.20
#